data_87735c79a8c732af5ab575be0ebf475c
#
_entry.id   87735c79a8c732af5ab575be0ebf475c
#
_cell.length_a   1.000
_cell.length_b   1.000
_cell.length_c   1.000
_cell.angle_alpha   90.00
_cell.angle_beta   90.00
_cell.angle_gamma   90.00
#
_symmetry.space_group_name_H-M   'P 1'
#
loop_
_entity.id
_entity.type
_entity.pdbx_description
1 polymer ?
#
loop_
_entity_poly.entity_id
_entity_poly.type
_entity_poly.pdbx_seq_one_letter_code
_entity_poly.pdbx_strand_id
1 'polypeptide(L)'
;LDFDYRRYLDTLAADGLNYTRVFSGAYVEPQGAFNIARNTLAPAAGRFIAPWPRSTQLGYANGGNKFDLSRWDDAYFARLKDFLSYAGTRNIVVELTLFCPMYEDLQWTLSPMRAANNVNGIGEVPRADVYTMGNYGGLLALQESLTRKLVTELNGFDNLFFEICNEPYAGPVQ
;
A
#
# COMPACT_ATOMS: atom_id res chain seq x y z
N LEU A 1 -4.95 8.01 11.25
CA LEU A 1 -6.36 7.66 11.12
C LEU A 1 -6.53 6.16 11.36
N ASP A 2 -7.45 5.77 12.23
CA ASP A 2 -7.94 4.38 12.31
C ASP A 2 -9.12 4.26 11.34
N PHE A 3 -8.97 3.43 10.32
CA PHE A 3 -9.93 3.35 9.23
C PHE A 3 -10.89 2.17 9.40
N ASP A 4 -12.16 2.49 9.69
CA ASP A 4 -13.27 1.53 9.69
C ASP A 4 -13.80 1.36 8.27
N TYR A 5 -13.26 0.37 7.57
CA TYR A 5 -13.63 0.12 6.17
C TYR A 5 -15.04 -0.44 6.00
N ARG A 6 -15.60 -1.13 7.01
CA ARG A 6 -16.99 -1.63 6.92
C ARG A 6 -17.96 -0.45 6.93
N ARG A 7 -17.78 0.47 7.86
CA ARG A 7 -18.58 1.72 7.89
C ARG A 7 -18.40 2.54 6.60
N TYR A 8 -17.18 2.59 6.07
CA TYR A 8 -16.90 3.28 4.81
C TYR A 8 -17.69 2.65 3.64
N LEU A 9 -17.65 1.32 3.48
CA LEU A 9 -18.36 0.61 2.43
C LEU A 9 -19.89 0.69 2.60
N ASP A 10 -20.40 0.65 3.82
CA ASP A 10 -21.83 0.86 4.11
C ASP A 10 -22.26 2.28 3.71
N THR A 11 -21.42 3.30 3.95
CA THR A 11 -21.71 4.67 3.54
C THR A 11 -21.76 4.79 2.02
N LEU A 12 -20.77 4.23 1.31
CA LEU A 12 -20.80 4.22 -0.17
C LEU A 12 -22.08 3.59 -0.73
N ALA A 13 -22.44 2.44 -0.20
CA ALA A 13 -23.66 1.74 -0.64
C ALA A 13 -24.94 2.55 -0.34
N ALA A 14 -25.03 3.19 0.84
CA ALA A 14 -26.17 4.03 1.22
C ALA A 14 -26.28 5.27 0.32
N ASP A 15 -25.14 5.81 -0.15
CA ASP A 15 -25.09 6.95 -1.08
C ASP A 15 -25.26 6.52 -2.56
N GLY A 16 -25.54 5.23 -2.83
CA GLY A 16 -25.74 4.70 -4.17
C GLY A 16 -24.46 4.57 -5.01
N LEU A 17 -23.28 4.60 -4.35
CA LEU A 17 -21.99 4.44 -5.00
C LEU A 17 -21.59 2.96 -5.04
N ASN A 18 -21.05 2.51 -6.16
CA ASN A 18 -20.72 1.11 -6.42
C ASN A 18 -19.26 0.86 -6.79
N TYR A 19 -18.39 1.83 -6.50
CA TYR A 19 -16.97 1.76 -6.83
C TYR A 19 -16.12 2.40 -5.73
N THR A 20 -14.94 1.80 -5.49
CA THR A 20 -13.92 2.40 -4.64
C THR A 20 -12.52 1.99 -5.09
N ARG A 21 -11.54 2.81 -4.78
CA ARG A 21 -10.12 2.53 -5.02
C ARG A 21 -9.36 2.41 -3.71
N VAL A 22 -8.47 1.42 -3.63
CA VAL A 22 -7.58 1.19 -2.49
C VAL A 22 -6.15 0.96 -2.97
N PHE A 23 -5.17 1.22 -2.11
CA PHE A 23 -3.75 1.07 -2.41
C PHE A 23 -3.18 -0.16 -1.70
N SER A 24 -2.18 -0.78 -2.32
CA SER A 24 -1.58 -2.05 -1.85
C SER A 24 -0.78 -1.96 -0.55
N GLY A 25 -0.61 -0.76 0.03
CA GLY A 25 0.24 -0.55 1.20
C GLY A 25 1.75 -0.46 0.90
N ALA A 26 2.14 -0.44 -0.37
CA ALA A 26 3.50 -0.08 -0.79
C ALA A 26 3.73 1.44 -0.75
N TYR A 27 2.65 2.20 -0.90
CA TYR A 27 2.60 3.67 -0.86
C TYR A 27 1.89 4.14 0.41
N VAL A 28 2.38 5.21 0.98
CA VAL A 28 1.82 5.85 2.18
C VAL A 28 2.09 7.35 2.15
N GLU A 29 1.16 8.13 2.66
CA GLU A 29 1.24 9.58 2.67
C GLU A 29 1.51 10.14 4.08
N PRO A 30 2.23 11.27 4.17
CA PRO A 30 2.36 11.99 5.43
C PRO A 30 1.03 12.66 5.82
N GLN A 31 0.86 12.97 7.10
CA GLN A 31 -0.28 13.76 7.56
C GLN A 31 -0.29 15.13 6.87
N GLY A 32 -1.45 15.52 6.35
CA GLY A 32 -1.64 16.79 5.63
C GLY A 32 -1.20 16.77 4.17
N ALA A 33 -0.76 15.63 3.61
CA ALA A 33 -0.46 15.52 2.19
C ALA A 33 -1.64 16.02 1.34
N PHE A 34 -1.32 16.77 0.29
CA PHE A 34 -2.30 17.34 -0.64
C PHE A 34 -3.42 18.18 0.01
N ASN A 35 -3.18 18.71 1.22
CA ASN A 35 -4.17 19.45 2.02
C ASN A 35 -5.42 18.62 2.39
N ILE A 36 -5.32 17.29 2.40
CA ILE A 36 -6.42 16.40 2.78
C ILE A 36 -6.42 16.20 4.30
N ALA A 37 -7.41 16.77 4.99
CA ALA A 37 -7.51 16.73 6.44
C ALA A 37 -7.80 15.32 7.00
N ARG A 38 -8.58 14.50 6.27
CA ARG A 38 -8.92 13.12 6.63
C ARG A 38 -8.41 12.15 5.58
N ASN A 39 -7.10 12.11 5.46
CA ASN A 39 -6.43 11.30 4.45
C ASN A 39 -6.34 9.83 4.91
N THR A 40 -7.00 8.93 4.18
CA THR A 40 -7.00 7.48 4.47
C THR A 40 -5.66 6.82 4.15
N LEU A 41 -4.80 7.46 3.32
CA LEU A 41 -3.45 7.00 3.01
C LEU A 41 -2.40 7.54 4.01
N ALA A 42 -2.83 8.37 4.98
CA ALA A 42 -1.96 8.94 6.02
C ALA A 42 -2.30 8.33 7.39
N PRO A 43 -1.77 7.15 7.71
CA PRO A 43 -2.06 6.47 8.97
C PRO A 43 -1.50 7.26 10.16
N ALA A 44 -2.14 7.14 11.32
CA ALA A 44 -1.58 7.64 12.58
C ALA A 44 -0.24 6.94 12.87
N ALA A 45 0.62 7.61 13.64
CA ALA A 45 1.94 7.09 14.01
C ALA A 45 1.85 5.67 14.58
N GLY A 46 2.66 4.76 14.07
CA GLY A 46 2.71 3.36 14.46
C GLY A 46 1.51 2.49 14.03
N ARG A 47 0.52 3.05 13.30
CA ARG A 47 -0.73 2.35 12.91
C ARG A 47 -0.73 1.84 11.47
N PHE A 48 0.32 2.09 10.72
CA PHE A 48 0.40 1.65 9.32
C PHE A 48 0.48 0.13 9.22
N ILE A 49 -0.39 -0.44 8.40
CA ILE A 49 -0.45 -1.86 8.06
C ILE A 49 0.03 -2.00 6.61
N ALA A 50 1.00 -2.87 6.37
CA ALA A 50 1.60 -3.11 5.06
C ALA A 50 1.59 -4.62 4.74
N PRO A 51 1.86 -5.02 3.49
CA PRO A 51 1.93 -6.44 3.11
C PRO A 51 3.00 -7.26 3.86
N TRP A 52 3.91 -6.59 4.53
CA TRP A 52 5.03 -7.16 5.28
C TRP A 52 4.84 -6.98 6.78
N PRO A 53 5.20 -7.97 7.63
CA PRO A 53 5.06 -7.86 9.06
C PRO A 53 6.09 -6.91 9.66
N ARG A 54 5.78 -6.41 10.86
CA ARG A 54 6.76 -5.68 11.66
C ARG A 54 7.82 -6.63 12.21
N SER A 55 9.07 -6.19 12.18
CA SER A 55 10.20 -6.85 12.86
C SER A 55 10.21 -6.51 14.35
N THR A 56 11.22 -6.96 15.05
CA THR A 56 11.49 -6.58 16.45
C THR A 56 12.33 -5.30 16.57
N GLN A 57 12.86 -4.76 15.46
CA GLN A 57 13.74 -3.59 15.44
C GLN A 57 12.93 -2.30 15.33
N LEU A 58 13.09 -1.39 16.29
CA LEU A 58 12.53 -0.03 16.25
C LEU A 58 13.15 0.81 15.11
N GLY A 59 12.45 1.86 14.73
CA GLY A 59 12.98 2.89 13.83
C GLY A 59 12.28 3.02 12.49
N TYR A 60 11.02 2.58 12.36
CA TYR A 60 10.20 2.95 11.21
C TYR A 60 9.85 4.44 11.26
N ALA A 61 9.95 5.13 10.12
CA ALA A 61 9.82 6.59 10.04
C ALA A 61 8.46 7.14 10.52
N ASN A 62 7.36 6.37 10.41
CA ASN A 62 6.06 6.75 10.96
C ASN A 62 5.77 6.11 12.33
N GLY A 63 6.81 5.72 13.06
CA GLY A 63 6.71 5.15 14.40
C GLY A 63 6.54 3.63 14.43
N GLY A 64 7.03 3.04 15.50
CA GLY A 64 7.04 1.59 15.72
C GLY A 64 8.24 0.89 15.09
N ASN A 65 8.11 -0.39 14.90
CA ASN A 65 9.18 -1.26 14.39
C ASN A 65 9.29 -1.18 12.86
N LYS A 66 10.50 -1.42 12.34
CA LYS A 66 10.77 -1.60 10.93
C LYS A 66 10.07 -2.84 10.37
N PHE A 67 9.90 -2.89 9.06
CA PHE A 67 9.30 -4.04 8.37
C PHE A 67 10.33 -5.13 8.07
N ASP A 68 9.86 -6.38 8.01
CA ASP A 68 10.61 -7.51 7.48
C ASP A 68 10.07 -7.90 6.11
N LEU A 69 10.74 -7.44 5.06
CA LEU A 69 10.31 -7.63 3.66
C LEU A 69 10.54 -9.06 3.12
N SER A 70 11.16 -9.93 3.91
CA SER A 70 11.36 -11.36 3.55
C SER A 70 10.13 -12.22 3.81
N ARG A 71 9.10 -11.69 4.47
CA ARG A 71 7.89 -12.40 4.85
C ARG A 71 6.63 -11.61 4.51
N TRP A 72 5.52 -12.31 4.35
CA TRP A 72 4.21 -11.72 4.18
C TRP A 72 3.47 -11.61 5.51
N ASP A 73 2.67 -10.56 5.67
CA ASP A 73 1.78 -10.39 6.83
C ASP A 73 0.42 -11.02 6.52
N ASP A 74 0.17 -12.20 7.07
CA ASP A 74 -1.09 -12.92 6.86
C ASP A 74 -2.31 -12.11 7.35
N ALA A 75 -2.15 -11.29 8.39
CA ALA A 75 -3.22 -10.44 8.90
C ALA A 75 -3.58 -9.33 7.90
N TYR A 76 -2.58 -8.77 7.20
CA TYR A 76 -2.82 -7.82 6.10
C TYR A 76 -3.66 -8.48 4.99
N PHE A 77 -3.26 -9.66 4.51
CA PHE A 77 -3.99 -10.36 3.44
C PHE A 77 -5.39 -10.80 3.88
N ALA A 78 -5.54 -11.28 5.11
CA ALA A 78 -6.85 -11.62 5.67
C ALA A 78 -7.78 -10.39 5.71
N ARG A 79 -7.27 -9.23 6.15
CA ARG A 79 -8.01 -7.96 6.17
C ARG A 79 -8.39 -7.48 4.77
N LEU A 80 -7.49 -7.58 3.79
CA LEU A 80 -7.78 -7.18 2.40
C LEU A 80 -8.83 -8.08 1.77
N LYS A 81 -8.77 -9.39 1.98
CA LYS A 81 -9.80 -10.34 1.53
C LYS A 81 -11.16 -10.07 2.19
N ASP A 82 -11.19 -9.77 3.48
CA ASP A 82 -12.44 -9.40 4.17
C ASP A 82 -13.01 -8.09 3.61
N PHE A 83 -12.16 -7.10 3.31
CA PHE A 83 -12.57 -5.88 2.63
C PHE A 83 -13.24 -6.16 1.29
N LEU A 84 -12.60 -6.98 0.44
CA LEU A 84 -13.13 -7.35 -0.89
C LEU A 84 -14.43 -8.14 -0.79
N SER A 85 -14.50 -9.12 0.10
CA SER A 85 -15.72 -9.90 0.36
C SER A 85 -16.87 -8.99 0.82
N TYR A 86 -16.59 -8.09 1.76
CA TYR A 86 -17.60 -7.18 2.28
C TYR A 86 -18.06 -6.17 1.21
N ALA A 87 -17.15 -5.64 0.39
CA ALA A 87 -17.48 -4.80 -0.75
C ALA A 87 -18.40 -5.54 -1.75
N GLY A 88 -18.11 -6.81 -2.04
CA GLY A 88 -18.96 -7.66 -2.88
C GLY A 88 -20.38 -7.78 -2.36
N THR A 89 -20.58 -7.94 -1.05
CA THR A 89 -21.93 -7.98 -0.44
C THR A 89 -22.70 -6.65 -0.56
N ARG A 90 -22.02 -5.57 -0.92
CA ARG A 90 -22.58 -4.22 -1.15
C ARG A 90 -22.64 -3.85 -2.65
N ASN A 91 -22.36 -4.81 -3.55
CA ASN A 91 -22.25 -4.59 -4.99
C ASN A 91 -21.23 -3.48 -5.34
N ILE A 92 -20.15 -3.39 -4.58
CA ILE A 92 -19.06 -2.43 -4.81
C ILE A 92 -17.90 -3.12 -5.50
N VAL A 93 -17.50 -2.58 -6.64
CA VAL A 93 -16.27 -2.95 -7.36
C VAL A 93 -15.09 -2.22 -6.74
N VAL A 94 -13.99 -2.93 -6.57
CA VAL A 94 -12.75 -2.42 -5.97
C VAL A 94 -11.65 -2.37 -7.02
N GLU A 95 -11.04 -1.21 -7.19
CA GLU A 95 -9.75 -1.05 -7.87
C GLU A 95 -8.64 -1.13 -6.85
N LEU A 96 -7.73 -2.09 -7.02
CA LEU A 96 -6.52 -2.17 -6.20
C LEU A 96 -5.32 -1.61 -6.96
N THR A 97 -4.87 -0.45 -6.53
CA THR A 97 -3.66 0.21 -7.05
C THR A 97 -2.42 -0.46 -6.45
N LEU A 98 -1.61 -1.09 -7.29
CA LEU A 98 -0.42 -1.81 -6.85
C LEU A 98 0.69 -0.85 -6.42
N PHE A 99 0.97 0.16 -7.26
CA PHE A 99 2.00 1.17 -7.00
C PHE A 99 1.50 2.59 -7.24
N CYS A 100 2.22 3.54 -6.67
CA CYS A 100 1.99 4.97 -6.86
C CYS A 100 3.34 5.68 -6.88
N PRO A 101 3.59 6.61 -7.81
CA PRO A 101 4.80 7.41 -7.79
C PRO A 101 4.99 8.09 -6.44
N MET A 102 6.22 8.20 -6.02
CA MET A 102 6.57 8.98 -4.84
C MET A 102 6.66 10.45 -5.27
N TYR A 103 5.58 11.23 -5.11
CA TYR A 103 5.50 12.62 -5.59
C TYR A 103 6.53 13.52 -4.90
N GLU A 104 6.78 13.27 -3.60
CA GLU A 104 7.72 14.02 -2.79
C GLU A 104 8.62 13.06 -2.00
N ASP A 105 9.76 13.54 -1.52
CA ASP A 105 10.71 12.74 -0.75
C ASP A 105 10.11 12.19 0.54
N LEU A 106 9.09 12.88 1.08
CA LEU A 106 8.44 12.46 2.31
C LEU A 106 7.62 11.18 2.15
N GLN A 107 6.95 10.96 0.98
CA GLN A 107 6.29 9.67 0.72
C GLN A 107 7.31 8.53 0.65
N TRP A 108 8.45 8.74 -0.05
CA TRP A 108 9.52 7.75 -0.08
C TRP A 108 10.10 7.49 1.32
N THR A 109 10.25 8.55 2.11
CA THR A 109 10.72 8.42 3.51
C THR A 109 9.82 7.52 4.34
N LEU A 110 8.53 7.47 4.06
CA LEU A 110 7.56 6.63 4.78
C LEU A 110 7.37 5.24 4.18
N SER A 111 7.82 4.98 2.95
CA SER A 111 7.60 3.68 2.31
C SER A 111 8.29 2.54 3.07
N PRO A 112 7.64 1.39 3.30
CA PRO A 112 8.27 0.18 3.82
C PRO A 112 9.44 -0.31 2.96
N MET A 113 9.38 -0.06 1.65
CA MET A 113 10.39 -0.48 0.69
C MET A 113 11.69 0.35 0.77
N ARG A 114 11.72 1.47 1.50
CA ARG A 114 12.96 2.23 1.73
C ARG A 114 13.84 1.53 2.75
N ALA A 115 15.15 1.42 2.48
CA ALA A 115 16.10 0.69 3.32
C ALA A 115 16.09 1.11 4.79
N ALA A 116 15.88 2.39 5.09
CA ALA A 116 15.78 2.89 6.45
C ALA A 116 14.59 2.31 7.23
N ASN A 117 13.55 1.83 6.54
CA ASN A 117 12.28 1.38 7.13
C ASN A 117 12.15 -0.16 7.21
N ASN A 118 13.11 -0.90 6.70
CA ASN A 118 13.10 -2.36 6.75
C ASN A 118 14.39 -2.91 7.34
N VAL A 119 14.37 -4.18 7.75
CA VAL A 119 15.54 -4.87 8.31
C VAL A 119 16.38 -5.58 7.25
N ASN A 120 15.93 -5.57 5.99
CA ASN A 120 16.53 -6.29 4.88
C ASN A 120 17.52 -5.43 4.07
N GLY A 121 17.57 -4.12 4.32
CA GLY A 121 18.43 -3.18 3.58
C GLY A 121 18.02 -2.97 2.12
N ILE A 122 16.80 -3.34 1.74
CA ILE A 122 16.28 -3.18 0.39
C ILE A 122 15.81 -1.73 0.18
N GLY A 123 16.11 -1.15 -1.01
CA GLY A 123 15.62 0.18 -1.37
C GLY A 123 16.50 1.33 -0.89
N GLU A 124 17.81 1.15 -0.90
CA GLU A 124 18.79 2.23 -0.71
C GLU A 124 18.98 3.00 -2.02
N VAL A 125 17.94 3.77 -2.40
CA VAL A 125 17.88 4.51 -3.67
C VAL A 125 17.26 5.89 -3.48
N PRO A 126 17.59 6.87 -4.34
CA PRO A 126 16.83 8.11 -4.45
C PRO A 126 15.39 7.85 -4.88
N ARG A 127 14.49 8.73 -4.51
CA ARG A 127 13.06 8.67 -4.88
C ARG A 127 12.83 8.47 -6.38
N ALA A 128 13.62 9.15 -7.22
CA ALA A 128 13.47 9.08 -8.68
C ALA A 128 13.73 7.67 -9.27
N ASP A 129 14.45 6.81 -8.54
CA ASP A 129 14.86 5.50 -9.02
C ASP A 129 13.99 4.35 -8.50
N VAL A 130 12.96 4.67 -7.69
CA VAL A 130 12.13 3.65 -7.00
C VAL A 130 11.44 2.71 -7.96
N TYR A 131 10.98 3.20 -9.10
CA TYR A 131 10.21 2.44 -10.11
C TYR A 131 10.95 2.32 -11.44
N THR A 132 12.26 2.28 -11.41
CA THR A 132 13.08 2.01 -12.59
C THR A 132 13.41 0.51 -12.68
N MET A 133 13.94 0.06 -13.83
CA MET A 133 14.38 -1.32 -14.04
C MET A 133 15.66 -1.68 -13.29
N GLY A 134 16.24 -0.75 -12.55
CA GLY A 134 17.38 -1.01 -11.67
C GLY A 134 16.99 -1.87 -10.47
N ASN A 135 17.69 -3.00 -10.27
CA ASN A 135 17.40 -3.89 -9.14
C ASN A 135 18.20 -3.47 -7.88
N TYR A 136 18.03 -2.26 -7.43
CA TYR A 136 18.72 -1.66 -6.29
C TYR A 136 18.60 -2.49 -5.00
N GLY A 137 19.57 -3.40 -4.79
CA GLY A 137 19.60 -4.28 -3.63
C GLY A 137 18.38 -5.22 -3.51
N GLY A 138 17.71 -5.51 -4.64
CA GLY A 138 16.53 -6.38 -4.66
C GLY A 138 15.19 -5.65 -4.71
N LEU A 139 15.17 -4.33 -4.89
CA LEU A 139 13.92 -3.55 -4.89
C LEU A 139 12.96 -3.96 -6.02
N LEU A 140 13.46 -4.14 -7.25
CA LEU A 140 12.64 -4.59 -8.39
C LEU A 140 12.08 -6.00 -8.12
N ALA A 141 12.93 -6.94 -7.66
CA ALA A 141 12.49 -8.29 -7.33
C ALA A 141 11.43 -8.30 -6.21
N LEU A 142 11.53 -7.40 -5.23
CA LEU A 142 10.52 -7.22 -4.19
C LEU A 142 9.19 -6.74 -4.77
N GLN A 143 9.21 -5.75 -5.67
CA GLN A 143 8.01 -5.20 -6.33
C GLN A 143 7.32 -6.28 -7.19
N GLU A 144 8.08 -7.05 -7.96
CA GLU A 144 7.56 -8.21 -8.71
C GLU A 144 6.94 -9.27 -7.79
N SER A 145 7.61 -9.57 -6.67
CA SER A 145 7.12 -10.53 -5.69
C SER A 145 5.81 -10.07 -5.04
N LEU A 146 5.71 -8.77 -4.69
CA LEU A 146 4.49 -8.17 -4.17
C LEU A 146 3.34 -8.28 -5.16
N THR A 147 3.58 -7.93 -6.43
CA THR A 147 2.59 -8.03 -7.50
C THR A 147 2.08 -9.47 -7.64
N ARG A 148 2.99 -10.45 -7.74
CA ARG A 148 2.64 -11.88 -7.82
C ARG A 148 1.83 -12.34 -6.61
N LYS A 149 2.24 -11.94 -5.41
CA LYS A 149 1.53 -12.29 -4.16
C LYS A 149 0.12 -11.74 -4.15
N LEU A 150 -0.07 -10.45 -4.45
CA LEU A 150 -1.40 -9.82 -4.48
C LEU A 150 -2.31 -10.49 -5.50
N VAL A 151 -1.84 -10.70 -6.73
CA VAL A 151 -2.63 -11.36 -7.78
C VAL A 151 -2.99 -12.79 -7.37
N THR A 152 -2.04 -13.56 -6.86
CA THR A 152 -2.29 -14.95 -6.43
C THR A 152 -3.33 -15.03 -5.31
N GLU A 153 -3.26 -14.14 -4.33
CA GLU A 153 -4.16 -14.13 -3.18
C GLU A 153 -5.59 -13.65 -3.53
N LEU A 154 -5.71 -12.79 -4.54
CA LEU A 154 -6.94 -12.04 -4.76
C LEU A 154 -7.64 -12.36 -6.08
N ASN A 155 -7.05 -13.14 -6.98
CA ASN A 155 -7.61 -13.44 -8.32
C ASN A 155 -8.95 -14.20 -8.29
N GLY A 156 -9.39 -14.69 -7.14
CA GLY A 156 -10.69 -15.32 -6.97
C GLY A 156 -11.86 -14.36 -6.73
N PHE A 157 -11.61 -13.04 -6.61
CA PHE A 157 -12.64 -12.04 -6.42
C PHE A 157 -13.11 -11.48 -7.76
N ASP A 158 -14.38 -11.54 -8.06
CA ASP A 158 -15.00 -11.06 -9.31
C ASP A 158 -15.36 -9.57 -9.27
N ASN A 159 -15.30 -8.95 -8.08
CA ASN A 159 -15.50 -7.52 -7.86
C ASN A 159 -14.17 -6.75 -7.73
N LEU A 160 -13.07 -7.28 -8.24
CA LEU A 160 -11.74 -6.68 -8.15
C LEU A 160 -11.13 -6.50 -9.55
N PHE A 161 -10.46 -5.37 -9.76
CA PHE A 161 -9.48 -5.22 -10.83
C PHE A 161 -8.23 -4.49 -10.32
N PHE A 162 -7.12 -4.64 -11.06
CA PHE A 162 -5.82 -4.09 -10.65
C PHE A 162 -5.46 -2.88 -11.51
N GLU A 163 -5.05 -1.80 -10.83
CA GLU A 163 -4.32 -0.70 -11.44
C GLU A 163 -2.81 -0.93 -11.18
N ILE A 164 -2.00 -0.94 -12.23
CA ILE A 164 -0.56 -1.21 -12.08
C ILE A 164 0.11 -0.08 -11.32
N CYS A 165 -0.15 1.17 -11.74
CA CYS A 165 0.44 2.35 -11.12
C CYS A 165 -0.49 3.55 -11.28
N ASN A 166 -0.76 4.25 -10.17
CA ASN A 166 -1.46 5.52 -10.19
C ASN A 166 -0.57 6.58 -10.88
N GLU A 167 -1.16 7.38 -11.77
CA GLU A 167 -0.50 8.55 -12.38
C GLU A 167 0.97 8.32 -12.82
N PRO A 168 1.25 7.35 -13.72
CA PRO A 168 2.62 6.95 -14.05
C PRO A 168 3.47 8.07 -14.71
N TYR A 169 2.86 9.17 -15.07
CA TYR A 169 3.53 10.35 -15.63
C TYR A 169 4.22 11.23 -14.57
N ALA A 170 3.95 11.02 -13.30
CA ALA A 170 4.52 11.84 -12.22
C ALA A 170 5.98 11.49 -11.87
N GLY A 171 6.60 10.53 -12.59
CA GLY A 171 7.99 10.13 -12.40
C GLY A 171 8.43 9.12 -13.46
N PRO A 172 9.71 8.74 -13.49
CA PRO A 172 10.20 7.71 -14.40
C PRO A 172 9.63 6.34 -13.97
N VAL A 173 8.48 6.00 -14.49
CA VAL A 173 7.88 4.68 -14.38
C VAL A 173 8.16 3.95 -15.68
N GLN A 174 8.90 2.86 -15.62
CA GLN A 174 9.22 2.01 -16.75
C GLN A 174 8.51 0.65 -16.64
#